data_d07c276d6afcce9ff089c3e6f6f9e8d2
#
_entry.id   d07c276d6afcce9ff089c3e6f6f9e8d2
#
_cell.length_a   1.000
_cell.length_b   1.000
_cell.length_c   1.000
_cell.angle_alpha   90.00
_cell.angle_beta   90.00
_cell.angle_gamma   90.00
#
_symmetry.space_group_name_H-M   'P 1'
#
loop_
_entity.id
_entity.type
_entity.pdbx_description
1 polymer ?
#
loop_
_entity_poly.entity_id
_entity_poly.type
_entity_poly.pdbx_seq_one_letter_code
_entity_poly.pdbx_strand_id
1 'polypeptide(L)'
;VVIRENTEGLYRSLENEVIPGVWTTAGVYTEKACERISRFSFELARKRLGRGGKGEVVLAHKANIFRKTHGMFRDIFRAVSKDYPDIKARDLHADAVCALFVKEPHKFDVVLAENLIADLLSDLAGQVAGGLGMTAATNFNMEKGIGYFEPTHGAAYDIAGTNRANPIGQISSAGLMLDFLGSYHKDKRLTDAAESIELSVKQYLTGSSPDMLPIELGG
;
A
#
# COMPACT_ATOMS: atom_id res chain seq x y z
N VAL A 1 4.31 -1.39 -4.31
CA VAL A 1 3.60 -1.33 -3.02
C VAL A 1 2.92 0.02 -2.89
N VAL A 2 1.66 0.06 -2.39
CA VAL A 2 0.94 1.30 -2.09
C VAL A 2 0.99 1.55 -0.59
N ILE A 3 1.41 2.75 -0.20
CA ILE A 3 1.46 3.24 1.19
C ILE A 3 0.34 4.25 1.38
N ARG A 4 -0.50 3.98 2.36
CA ARG A 4 -1.69 4.76 2.67
C ARG A 4 -1.54 5.47 4.01
N GLU A 5 -1.66 6.80 4.01
CA GLU A 5 -1.94 7.52 5.24
C GLU A 5 -3.41 7.24 5.61
N ASN A 6 -3.66 6.40 6.60
CA ASN A 6 -4.99 5.86 6.92
C ASN A 6 -5.62 6.41 8.20
N THR A 7 -5.04 7.44 8.80
CA THR A 7 -5.53 8.02 10.07
C THR A 7 -6.29 9.33 9.89
N GLU A 8 -6.16 9.98 8.75
CA GLU A 8 -6.68 11.30 8.44
C GLU A 8 -7.43 11.35 7.11
N GLY A 9 -7.60 12.54 6.53
CA GLY A 9 -8.29 12.75 5.26
C GLY A 9 -9.81 12.77 5.41
N LEU A 10 -10.50 12.45 4.32
CA LEU A 10 -11.97 12.39 4.28
C LEU A 10 -12.55 11.26 5.13
N TYR A 11 -11.78 10.21 5.38
CA TYR A 11 -12.17 9.08 6.25
C TYR A 11 -12.34 9.46 7.73
N ARG A 12 -12.08 10.73 8.09
CA ARG A 12 -12.48 11.27 9.41
C ARG A 12 -13.98 11.47 9.52
N SER A 13 -14.72 11.35 8.41
CA SER A 13 -16.19 11.42 8.34
C SER A 13 -16.75 12.69 9.00
N LEU A 14 -16.08 13.83 8.78
CA LEU A 14 -16.56 15.11 9.27
C LEU A 14 -17.55 15.69 8.26
N GLU A 15 -18.82 15.43 8.51
CA GLU A 15 -19.91 15.83 7.63
C GLU A 15 -20.90 16.73 8.39
N ASN A 16 -21.39 17.78 7.72
CA ASN A 16 -22.34 18.71 8.28
C ASN A 16 -23.42 19.07 7.26
N GLU A 17 -24.67 19.06 7.68
CA GLU A 17 -25.75 19.66 6.93
C GLU A 17 -25.74 21.18 7.17
N VAL A 18 -25.45 21.95 6.12
CA VAL A 18 -25.34 23.41 6.20
C VAL A 18 -26.71 24.07 6.18
N ILE A 19 -27.58 23.59 5.29
CA ILE A 19 -29.02 23.89 5.21
C ILE A 19 -29.73 22.60 4.76
N PRO A 20 -31.04 22.46 4.94
CA PRO A 20 -31.76 21.25 4.57
C PRO A 20 -31.47 20.78 3.14
N GLY A 21 -30.93 19.54 3.03
CA GLY A 21 -30.53 18.91 1.77
C GLY A 21 -29.19 19.33 1.20
N VAL A 22 -28.38 20.17 1.91
CA VAL A 22 -27.04 20.58 1.48
C VAL A 22 -25.99 20.14 2.50
N TRP A 23 -25.18 19.19 2.12
CA TRP A 23 -24.14 18.61 2.97
C TRP A 23 -22.73 19.07 2.57
N THR A 24 -21.85 19.19 3.56
CA THR A 24 -20.43 19.43 3.35
C THR A 24 -19.62 18.33 4.03
N THR A 25 -18.53 17.93 3.40
CA THR A 25 -17.54 16.99 3.96
C THR A 25 -16.20 17.69 4.12
N ALA A 26 -15.56 17.55 5.27
CA ALA A 26 -14.24 18.13 5.54
C ALA A 26 -13.18 17.05 5.75
N GLY A 27 -12.07 17.15 5.01
CA GLY A 27 -10.88 16.33 5.21
C GLY A 27 -9.89 17.03 6.14
N VAL A 28 -9.32 16.27 7.08
CA VAL A 28 -8.26 16.74 7.99
C VAL A 28 -6.91 16.21 7.53
N TYR A 29 -5.91 17.09 7.48
CA TYR A 29 -4.54 16.76 7.07
C TYR A 29 -3.57 17.47 7.99
N THR A 30 -2.66 16.73 8.62
CA THR A 30 -1.66 17.31 9.53
C THR A 30 -0.23 17.13 9.00
N GLU A 31 0.63 18.10 9.28
CA GLU A 31 2.06 18.00 8.96
C GLU A 31 2.68 16.74 9.56
N LYS A 32 2.33 16.43 10.81
CA LYS A 32 2.84 15.27 11.55
C LYS A 32 2.52 13.95 10.84
N ALA A 33 1.30 13.77 10.35
CA ALA A 33 0.92 12.56 9.64
C ALA A 33 1.59 12.47 8.27
N CYS A 34 1.64 13.59 7.53
CA CYS A 34 2.32 13.66 6.25
C CYS A 34 3.81 13.36 6.37
N GLU A 35 4.50 13.87 7.39
CA GLU A 35 5.91 13.60 7.64
C GLU A 35 6.13 12.13 8.02
N ARG A 36 5.36 11.62 8.99
CA ARG A 36 5.45 10.23 9.44
C ARG A 36 5.35 9.23 8.28
N ILE A 37 4.31 9.38 7.45
CA ILE A 37 4.07 8.43 6.37
C ILE A 37 5.08 8.60 5.22
N SER A 38 5.57 9.82 4.98
CA SER A 38 6.64 10.07 4.02
C SER A 38 7.92 9.37 4.46
N ARG A 39 8.38 9.56 5.70
CA ARG A 39 9.55 8.88 6.24
C ARG A 39 9.42 7.37 6.15
N PHE A 40 8.29 6.82 6.55
CA PHE A 40 8.02 5.39 6.43
C PHE A 40 8.16 4.89 4.97
N SER A 41 7.64 5.64 4.01
CA SER A 41 7.70 5.27 2.59
C SER A 41 9.14 5.24 2.07
N PHE A 42 9.98 6.19 2.48
CA PHE A 42 11.39 6.21 2.11
C PHE A 42 12.18 5.08 2.77
N GLU A 43 11.94 4.81 4.06
CA GLU A 43 12.58 3.66 4.76
C GLU A 43 12.20 2.34 4.10
N LEU A 44 10.92 2.16 3.74
CA LEU A 44 10.48 0.97 3.02
C LEU A 44 11.16 0.86 1.65
N ALA A 45 11.24 1.95 0.89
CA ALA A 45 11.91 1.96 -0.41
C ALA A 45 13.40 1.60 -0.28
N ARG A 46 14.07 2.08 0.76
CA ARG A 46 15.47 1.74 1.08
C ARG A 46 15.63 0.26 1.44
N LYS A 47 14.74 -0.29 2.28
CA LYS A 47 14.71 -1.73 2.60
C LYS A 47 14.51 -2.56 1.32
N ARG A 48 13.61 -2.13 0.45
CA ARG A 48 13.33 -2.80 -0.83
C ARG A 48 14.50 -2.69 -1.82
N LEU A 49 15.19 -1.55 -1.88
CA LEU A 49 16.38 -1.37 -2.71
C LEU A 49 17.46 -2.41 -2.35
N GLY A 50 17.69 -2.67 -1.06
CA GLY A 50 18.60 -3.71 -0.58
C GLY A 50 18.20 -5.15 -0.97
N ARG A 51 16.96 -5.36 -1.43
CA ARG A 51 16.42 -6.64 -1.90
C ARG A 51 16.19 -6.68 -3.42
N GLY A 52 16.75 -5.74 -4.18
CA GLY A 52 16.61 -5.64 -5.65
C GLY A 52 15.42 -4.82 -6.13
N GLY A 53 14.75 -4.09 -5.26
CA GLY A 53 13.76 -3.08 -5.62
C GLY A 53 14.38 -1.87 -6.32
N LYS A 54 13.54 -0.95 -6.83
CA LYS A 54 14.01 0.19 -7.64
C LYS A 54 14.53 1.37 -6.83
N GLY A 55 14.25 1.41 -5.51
CA GLY A 55 14.60 2.54 -4.68
C GLY A 55 13.91 3.83 -5.09
N GLU A 56 12.62 3.79 -5.39
CA GLU A 56 11.84 4.95 -5.79
C GLU A 56 10.57 5.08 -4.95
N VAL A 57 10.26 6.31 -4.52
CA VAL A 57 8.96 6.68 -3.94
C VAL A 57 8.26 7.69 -4.84
N VAL A 58 7.00 7.41 -5.18
CA VAL A 58 6.13 8.31 -5.93
C VAL A 58 4.99 8.76 -5.02
N LEU A 59 4.90 10.07 -4.72
CA LEU A 59 3.73 10.63 -4.05
C LEU A 59 2.62 10.88 -5.07
N ALA A 60 1.47 10.22 -4.89
CA ALA A 60 0.26 10.50 -5.65
C ALA A 60 -0.60 11.56 -4.91
N HIS A 61 -0.86 12.70 -5.54
CA HIS A 61 -1.58 13.82 -4.92
C HIS A 61 -2.48 14.56 -5.91
N LYS A 62 -3.31 15.48 -5.39
CA LYS A 62 -4.15 16.38 -6.21
C LYS A 62 -3.92 17.85 -5.82
N ALA A 63 -2.65 18.26 -5.67
CA ALA A 63 -2.27 19.60 -5.21
C ALA A 63 -2.66 20.73 -6.18
N ASN A 64 -2.97 20.42 -7.45
CA ASN A 64 -3.53 21.41 -8.39
C ASN A 64 -4.96 21.84 -8.00
N ILE A 65 -5.71 20.99 -7.27
CA ILE A 65 -7.05 21.29 -6.75
C ILE A 65 -6.95 21.62 -5.25
N PHE A 66 -6.42 20.72 -4.45
CA PHE A 66 -6.27 20.87 -3.00
C PHE A 66 -4.95 21.53 -2.64
N ARG A 67 -4.83 22.82 -3.01
CA ARG A 67 -3.56 23.56 -2.97
C ARG A 67 -2.94 23.67 -1.57
N LYS A 68 -3.76 23.72 -0.52
CA LYS A 68 -3.27 23.82 0.87
C LYS A 68 -2.98 22.45 1.47
N THR A 69 -3.91 21.52 1.44
CA THR A 69 -3.79 20.21 2.09
C THR A 69 -2.83 19.28 1.34
N HIS A 70 -3.12 18.95 0.07
CA HIS A 70 -2.21 18.12 -0.73
C HIS A 70 -0.93 18.89 -1.13
N GLY A 71 -0.99 20.23 -1.23
CA GLY A 71 0.20 21.07 -1.41
C GLY A 71 1.16 20.94 -0.24
N MET A 72 0.66 21.03 1.01
CA MET A 72 1.43 20.79 2.22
C MET A 72 2.04 19.39 2.23
N PHE A 73 1.26 18.34 1.92
CA PHE A 73 1.78 16.97 1.88
C PHE A 73 2.92 16.83 0.87
N ARG A 74 2.75 17.37 -0.34
CA ARG A 74 3.80 17.37 -1.37
C ARG A 74 5.08 18.08 -0.90
N ASP A 75 4.93 19.24 -0.26
CA ASP A 75 6.07 20.06 0.16
C ASP A 75 6.82 19.37 1.32
N ILE A 76 6.11 18.73 2.24
CA ILE A 76 6.70 17.87 3.29
C ILE A 76 7.39 16.65 2.68
N PHE A 77 6.76 15.95 1.76
CA PHE A 77 7.35 14.82 1.06
C PHE A 77 8.69 15.20 0.40
N ARG A 78 8.72 16.34 -0.30
CA ARG A 78 9.94 16.87 -0.92
C ARG A 78 11.00 17.30 0.10
N ALA A 79 10.57 17.79 1.27
CA ALA A 79 11.50 18.11 2.35
C ALA A 79 12.12 16.83 2.93
N VAL A 80 11.31 15.83 3.25
CA VAL A 80 11.75 14.52 3.77
C VAL A 80 12.66 13.81 2.77
N SER A 81 12.40 13.89 1.47
CA SER A 81 13.23 13.21 0.46
C SER A 81 14.71 13.61 0.51
N LYS A 82 15.03 14.80 1.01
CA LYS A 82 16.42 15.27 1.14
C LYS A 82 17.23 14.45 2.16
N ASP A 83 16.57 13.80 3.11
CA ASP A 83 17.19 12.92 4.11
C ASP A 83 17.50 11.52 3.52
N TYR A 84 17.04 11.25 2.29
CA TYR A 84 17.16 9.95 1.60
C TYR A 84 17.76 10.12 0.19
N PRO A 85 19.01 10.60 0.07
CA PRO A 85 19.61 10.90 -1.24
C PRO A 85 19.85 9.66 -2.11
N ASP A 86 19.78 8.48 -1.52
CA ASP A 86 19.89 7.17 -2.17
C ASP A 86 18.56 6.69 -2.78
N ILE A 87 17.43 7.35 -2.47
CA ILE A 87 16.11 6.97 -2.94
C ILE A 87 15.55 8.06 -3.88
N LYS A 88 15.10 7.64 -5.05
CA LYS A 88 14.49 8.55 -6.02
C LYS A 88 13.11 8.98 -5.55
N ALA A 89 12.88 10.29 -5.50
CA ALA A 89 11.60 10.88 -5.13
C ALA A 89 10.93 11.54 -6.35
N ARG A 90 9.67 11.21 -6.59
CA ARG A 90 8.81 11.89 -7.57
C ARG A 90 7.46 12.20 -6.96
N ASP A 91 6.82 13.23 -7.44
CA ASP A 91 5.40 13.49 -7.15
C ASP A 91 4.61 13.63 -8.46
N LEU A 92 3.42 13.04 -8.48
CA LEU A 92 2.53 13.00 -9.64
C LEU A 92 1.10 13.28 -9.22
N HIS A 93 0.29 13.79 -10.14
CA HIS A 93 -1.14 13.87 -9.91
C HIS A 93 -1.76 12.47 -9.90
N ALA A 94 -2.72 12.24 -9.00
CA ALA A 94 -3.31 10.92 -8.76
C ALA A 94 -3.94 10.31 -10.02
N ASP A 95 -4.60 11.11 -10.86
CA ASP A 95 -5.14 10.69 -12.15
C ASP A 95 -4.05 10.20 -13.12
N ALA A 96 -2.89 10.84 -13.14
CA ALA A 96 -1.75 10.37 -13.92
C ALA A 96 -1.18 9.05 -13.37
N VAL A 97 -1.16 8.87 -12.05
CA VAL A 97 -0.75 7.60 -11.43
C VAL A 97 -1.70 6.47 -11.80
N CYS A 98 -3.03 6.70 -11.77
CA CYS A 98 -4.02 5.72 -12.23
C CYS A 98 -3.76 5.27 -13.67
N ALA A 99 -3.56 6.22 -14.59
CA ALA A 99 -3.30 5.91 -15.99
C ALA A 99 -1.99 5.13 -16.17
N LEU A 100 -0.94 5.51 -15.43
CA LEU A 100 0.36 4.84 -15.49
C LEU A 100 0.34 3.46 -14.83
N PHE A 101 -0.47 3.22 -13.81
CA PHE A 101 -0.64 1.88 -13.23
C PHE A 101 -1.15 0.88 -14.26
N VAL A 102 -2.09 1.30 -15.12
CA VAL A 102 -2.61 0.44 -16.19
C VAL A 102 -1.60 0.30 -17.32
N LYS A 103 -0.96 1.40 -17.72
CA LYS A 103 -0.09 1.43 -18.90
C LYS A 103 1.31 0.86 -18.64
N GLU A 104 1.91 1.20 -17.50
CA GLU A 104 3.32 0.94 -17.19
C GLU A 104 3.52 0.62 -15.70
N PRO A 105 2.80 -0.39 -15.14
CA PRO A 105 2.84 -0.71 -13.71
C PRO A 105 4.25 -1.01 -13.21
N HIS A 106 5.06 -1.62 -14.08
CA HIS A 106 6.45 -1.95 -13.78
C HIS A 106 7.34 -0.74 -13.48
N LYS A 107 6.91 0.50 -13.77
CA LYS A 107 7.70 1.71 -13.47
C LYS A 107 7.61 2.16 -12.01
N PHE A 108 6.70 1.58 -11.22
CA PHE A 108 6.54 1.94 -9.82
C PHE A 108 7.25 0.94 -8.89
N ASP A 109 7.70 1.42 -7.74
CA ASP A 109 8.16 0.62 -6.61
C ASP A 109 7.30 0.90 -5.38
N VAL A 110 7.45 2.05 -4.76
CA VAL A 110 6.62 2.50 -3.64
C VAL A 110 5.79 3.71 -4.08
N VAL A 111 4.47 3.64 -3.88
CA VAL A 111 3.55 4.73 -4.16
C VAL A 111 2.90 5.16 -2.85
N LEU A 112 3.06 6.43 -2.50
CA LEU A 112 2.50 7.06 -1.30
C LEU A 112 1.31 7.92 -1.68
N ALA A 113 0.22 7.85 -0.91
CA ALA A 113 -0.90 8.77 -1.05
C ALA A 113 -1.63 9.00 0.27
N GLU A 114 -2.47 10.06 0.31
CA GLU A 114 -3.43 10.27 1.37
C GLU A 114 -4.54 9.20 1.34
N ASN A 115 -5.36 9.17 2.37
CA ASN A 115 -6.27 8.07 2.67
C ASN A 115 -7.17 7.65 1.50
N LEU A 116 -7.97 8.57 0.94
CA LEU A 116 -8.92 8.23 -0.13
C LEU A 116 -8.20 7.88 -1.45
N ILE A 117 -7.18 8.64 -1.82
CA ILE A 117 -6.43 8.36 -3.06
C ILE A 117 -5.71 7.02 -2.95
N ALA A 118 -5.09 6.71 -1.81
CA ALA A 118 -4.41 5.44 -1.62
C ALA A 118 -5.38 4.25 -1.60
N ASP A 119 -6.58 4.41 -1.04
CA ASP A 119 -7.64 3.40 -1.08
C ASP A 119 -7.94 2.98 -2.51
N LEU A 120 -8.25 3.96 -3.37
CA LEU A 120 -8.55 3.69 -4.78
C LEU A 120 -7.33 3.12 -5.55
N LEU A 121 -6.14 3.64 -5.27
CA LEU A 121 -4.91 3.18 -5.93
C LEU A 121 -4.50 1.78 -5.50
N SER A 122 -4.76 1.36 -4.25
CA SER A 122 -4.42 0.01 -3.78
C SER A 122 -5.25 -1.06 -4.49
N ASP A 123 -6.54 -0.83 -4.67
CA ASP A 123 -7.42 -1.76 -5.38
C ASP A 123 -7.07 -1.84 -6.87
N LEU A 124 -6.81 -0.69 -7.51
CA LEU A 124 -6.34 -0.66 -8.89
C LEU A 124 -5.01 -1.41 -9.04
N ALA A 125 -4.06 -1.19 -8.14
CA ALA A 125 -2.78 -1.88 -8.14
C ALA A 125 -2.94 -3.40 -7.93
N GLY A 126 -3.87 -3.80 -7.06
CA GLY A 126 -4.22 -5.20 -6.82
C GLY A 126 -4.72 -5.89 -8.08
N GLN A 127 -5.62 -5.26 -8.80
CA GLN A 127 -6.13 -5.81 -10.08
C GLN A 127 -5.04 -5.91 -11.14
N VAL A 128 -4.20 -4.89 -11.27
CA VAL A 128 -3.07 -4.90 -12.23
C VAL A 128 -2.02 -5.96 -11.85
N ALA A 129 -1.91 -6.30 -10.56
CA ALA A 129 -0.96 -7.31 -10.06
C ALA A 129 -1.48 -8.76 -10.12
N GLY A 130 -2.68 -8.99 -10.66
CA GLY A 130 -3.24 -10.34 -10.83
C GLY A 130 -4.51 -10.61 -10.04
N GLY A 131 -5.13 -9.58 -9.45
CA GLY A 131 -6.39 -9.66 -8.72
C GLY A 131 -6.25 -9.47 -7.20
N LEU A 132 -7.39 -9.18 -6.56
CA LEU A 132 -7.41 -8.89 -5.11
C LEU A 132 -7.01 -10.10 -4.26
N GLY A 133 -7.25 -11.32 -4.72
CA GLY A 133 -6.81 -12.55 -4.03
C GLY A 133 -5.28 -12.70 -3.91
N MET A 134 -4.52 -11.92 -4.69
CA MET A 134 -3.06 -11.88 -4.64
C MET A 134 -2.52 -10.88 -3.61
N THR A 135 -3.34 -10.01 -3.07
CA THR A 135 -2.88 -8.82 -2.35
C THR A 135 -3.00 -8.97 -0.85
N ALA A 136 -1.94 -8.57 -0.16
CA ALA A 136 -1.83 -8.53 1.29
C ALA A 136 -1.73 -7.07 1.77
N ALA A 137 -2.35 -6.79 2.91
CA ALA A 137 -2.31 -5.48 3.55
C ALA A 137 -1.85 -5.58 5.01
N THR A 138 -1.33 -4.47 5.50
CA THR A 138 -0.95 -4.34 6.90
C THR A 138 -1.16 -2.93 7.40
N ASN A 139 -1.72 -2.81 8.60
CA ASN A 139 -1.81 -1.59 9.38
C ASN A 139 -1.05 -1.80 10.68
N PHE A 140 -0.03 -1.00 10.96
CA PHE A 140 0.74 -1.20 12.18
C PHE A 140 1.26 0.10 12.80
N ASN A 141 1.58 0.00 14.09
CA ASN A 141 2.28 1.01 14.84
C ASN A 141 3.54 0.40 15.46
N MET A 142 4.70 0.74 14.89
CA MET A 142 5.99 0.21 15.35
C MET A 142 6.33 0.64 16.78
N GLU A 143 5.93 1.86 17.20
CA GLU A 143 6.22 2.35 18.56
C GLU A 143 5.48 1.53 19.62
N LYS A 144 4.26 1.10 19.30
CA LYS A 144 3.39 0.33 20.22
C LYS A 144 3.51 -1.18 20.05
N GLY A 145 4.19 -1.66 19.00
CA GLY A 145 4.28 -3.08 18.69
C GLY A 145 2.94 -3.73 18.33
N ILE A 146 2.02 -2.95 17.76
CA ILE A 146 0.67 -3.41 17.38
C ILE A 146 0.56 -3.41 15.88
N GLY A 147 0.02 -4.50 15.31
CA GLY A 147 -0.23 -4.63 13.87
C GLY A 147 -1.50 -5.40 13.59
N TYR A 148 -2.12 -5.10 12.45
CA TYR A 148 -3.25 -5.79 11.86
C TYR A 148 -2.87 -6.22 10.44
N PHE A 149 -3.05 -7.48 10.11
CA PHE A 149 -2.57 -8.11 8.88
C PHE A 149 -3.70 -8.89 8.24
N GLU A 150 -4.05 -8.55 7.03
CA GLU A 150 -5.17 -9.15 6.31
C GLU A 150 -4.94 -9.11 4.80
N PRO A 151 -5.63 -9.94 4.01
CA PRO A 151 -5.74 -9.69 2.58
C PRO A 151 -6.59 -8.44 2.33
N THR A 152 -6.43 -7.79 1.17
CA THR A 152 -7.19 -6.58 0.84
C THR A 152 -8.65 -6.88 0.48
N HIS A 153 -8.96 -8.13 0.08
CA HIS A 153 -10.31 -8.54 -0.29
C HIS A 153 -11.21 -8.80 0.92
N GLY A 154 -12.53 -8.65 0.72
CA GLY A 154 -13.56 -9.00 1.70
C GLY A 154 -13.82 -10.52 1.78
N ALA A 155 -14.93 -10.89 2.42
CA ALA A 155 -15.29 -12.28 2.73
C ALA A 155 -15.70 -13.14 1.52
N ALA A 156 -16.01 -12.56 0.36
CA ALA A 156 -16.34 -13.25 -0.89
C ALA A 156 -17.37 -14.41 -0.70
N TYR A 157 -18.47 -14.13 -0.08
CA TYR A 157 -19.51 -15.13 0.25
C TYR A 157 -20.07 -15.88 -0.96
N ASP A 158 -20.01 -15.29 -2.14
CA ASP A 158 -20.45 -15.85 -3.43
C ASP A 158 -19.64 -17.08 -3.85
N ILE A 159 -18.39 -17.20 -3.44
CA ILE A 159 -17.51 -18.34 -3.74
C ILE A 159 -17.23 -19.24 -2.52
N ALA A 160 -17.88 -18.98 -1.40
CA ALA A 160 -17.70 -19.78 -0.19
C ALA A 160 -18.06 -21.25 -0.43
N GLY A 161 -17.21 -22.19 0.02
CA GLY A 161 -17.41 -23.64 -0.14
C GLY A 161 -17.15 -24.19 -1.56
N THR A 162 -16.74 -23.36 -2.52
CA THR A 162 -16.49 -23.80 -3.91
C THR A 162 -15.05 -24.22 -4.21
N ASN A 163 -14.14 -24.11 -3.23
CA ASN A 163 -12.67 -24.33 -3.37
C ASN A 163 -12.00 -23.42 -4.43
N ARG A 164 -12.58 -22.24 -4.74
CA ARG A 164 -12.08 -21.29 -5.73
C ARG A 164 -11.33 -20.11 -5.13
N ALA A 165 -11.40 -19.93 -3.82
CA ALA A 165 -10.74 -18.81 -3.16
C ALA A 165 -9.21 -18.91 -3.27
N ASN A 166 -8.59 -17.81 -3.72
CA ASN A 166 -7.14 -17.70 -3.78
C ASN A 166 -6.56 -17.42 -2.38
N PRO A 167 -5.73 -18.32 -1.79
CA PRO A 167 -5.19 -18.13 -0.45
C PRO A 167 -3.94 -17.25 -0.39
N ILE A 168 -3.38 -16.82 -1.54
CA ILE A 168 -2.07 -16.15 -1.60
C ILE A 168 -2.05 -14.85 -0.81
N GLY A 169 -3.12 -14.05 -0.89
CA GLY A 169 -3.24 -12.82 -0.11
C GLY A 169 -3.15 -13.07 1.40
N GLN A 170 -3.84 -14.11 1.90
CA GLN A 170 -3.80 -14.48 3.32
C GLN A 170 -2.43 -15.03 3.73
N ILE A 171 -1.81 -15.87 2.91
CA ILE A 171 -0.46 -16.40 3.16
C ILE A 171 0.57 -15.27 3.18
N SER A 172 0.48 -14.34 2.23
CA SER A 172 1.36 -13.17 2.18
C SER A 172 1.16 -12.23 3.37
N SER A 173 -0.08 -12.08 3.87
CA SER A 173 -0.37 -11.32 5.08
C SER A 173 0.29 -11.93 6.32
N ALA A 174 0.32 -13.26 6.42
CA ALA A 174 1.08 -13.96 7.48
C ALA A 174 2.59 -13.69 7.35
N GLY A 175 3.12 -13.65 6.14
CA GLY A 175 4.52 -13.25 5.88
C GLY A 175 4.81 -11.82 6.36
N LEU A 176 3.93 -10.86 6.05
CA LEU A 176 4.05 -9.48 6.53
C LEU A 176 4.00 -9.39 8.06
N MET A 177 3.15 -10.19 8.71
CA MET A 177 3.08 -10.27 10.18
C MET A 177 4.41 -10.76 10.77
N LEU A 178 4.99 -11.80 10.22
CA LEU A 178 6.26 -12.34 10.68
C LEU A 178 7.42 -11.35 10.47
N ASP A 179 7.48 -10.64 9.33
CA ASP A 179 8.48 -9.60 9.08
C ASP A 179 8.34 -8.43 10.07
N PHE A 180 7.11 -8.03 10.40
CA PHE A 180 6.83 -7.02 11.43
C PHE A 180 7.30 -7.47 12.82
N LEU A 181 6.89 -8.66 13.26
CA LEU A 181 7.26 -9.20 14.57
C LEU A 181 8.78 -9.42 14.67
N GLY A 182 9.40 -9.94 13.63
CA GLY A 182 10.83 -10.13 13.56
C GLY A 182 11.61 -8.81 13.64
N SER A 183 11.12 -7.78 12.96
CA SER A 183 11.69 -6.43 13.02
C SER A 183 11.50 -5.79 14.41
N TYR A 184 10.31 -5.93 15.01
CA TYR A 184 9.98 -5.36 16.31
C TYR A 184 10.76 -6.02 17.45
N HIS A 185 10.80 -7.37 17.50
CA HIS A 185 11.49 -8.15 18.53
C HIS A 185 12.97 -8.38 18.22
N LYS A 186 13.48 -7.93 17.06
CA LYS A 186 14.83 -8.23 16.57
C LYS A 186 15.14 -9.73 16.52
N ASP A 187 14.13 -10.53 16.15
CA ASP A 187 14.23 -11.99 16.03
C ASP A 187 14.39 -12.40 14.56
N LYS A 188 15.61 -12.76 14.20
CA LYS A 188 15.97 -13.18 12.83
C LYS A 188 15.17 -14.40 12.35
N ARG A 189 14.76 -15.29 13.23
CA ARG A 189 13.99 -16.49 12.86
C ARG A 189 12.65 -16.13 12.24
N LEU A 190 12.01 -15.06 12.73
CA LEU A 190 10.73 -14.57 12.20
C LEU A 190 10.91 -13.88 10.84
N THR A 191 11.97 -13.10 10.67
CA THR A 191 12.28 -12.50 9.35
C THR A 191 12.66 -13.55 8.32
N ASP A 192 13.43 -14.58 8.70
CA ASP A 192 13.78 -15.69 7.81
C ASP A 192 12.53 -16.49 7.40
N ALA A 193 11.58 -16.70 8.33
CA ALA A 193 10.30 -17.34 8.02
C ALA A 193 9.44 -16.50 7.06
N ALA A 194 9.42 -15.17 7.24
CA ALA A 194 8.75 -14.26 6.32
C ALA A 194 9.34 -14.34 4.91
N GLU A 195 10.66 -14.32 4.80
CA GLU A 195 11.36 -14.48 3.51
C GLU A 195 11.07 -15.83 2.85
N SER A 196 11.00 -16.90 3.65
CA SER A 196 10.65 -18.24 3.15
C SER A 196 9.24 -18.29 2.56
N ILE A 197 8.28 -17.61 3.19
CA ILE A 197 6.90 -17.48 2.66
C ILE A 197 6.92 -16.72 1.32
N GLU A 198 7.59 -15.57 1.27
CA GLU A 198 7.69 -14.75 0.05
C GLU A 198 8.31 -15.55 -1.12
N LEU A 199 9.40 -16.26 -0.85
CA LEU A 199 10.07 -17.10 -1.84
C LEU A 199 9.18 -18.27 -2.30
N SER A 200 8.46 -18.92 -1.39
CA SER A 200 7.57 -20.04 -1.72
C SER A 200 6.42 -19.59 -2.60
N VAL A 201 5.79 -18.44 -2.30
CA VAL A 201 4.75 -17.86 -3.15
C VAL A 201 5.31 -17.52 -4.54
N LYS A 202 6.48 -16.90 -4.60
CA LYS A 202 7.14 -16.59 -5.88
C LYS A 202 7.44 -17.84 -6.69
N GLN A 203 7.99 -18.88 -6.07
CA GLN A 203 8.30 -20.15 -6.74
C GLN A 203 7.02 -20.82 -7.26
N TYR A 204 5.95 -20.85 -6.47
CA TYR A 204 4.66 -21.37 -6.92
C TYR A 204 4.15 -20.62 -8.14
N LEU A 205 4.13 -19.28 -8.12
CA LEU A 205 3.64 -18.46 -9.23
C LEU A 205 4.46 -18.58 -10.51
N THR A 206 5.78 -18.81 -10.39
CA THR A 206 6.67 -18.89 -11.56
C THR A 206 6.93 -20.30 -12.05
N GLY A 207 6.70 -21.31 -11.21
CA GLY A 207 7.03 -22.71 -11.49
C GLY A 207 5.82 -23.61 -11.75
N SER A 208 4.60 -23.15 -11.44
CA SER A 208 3.39 -23.94 -11.66
C SER A 208 2.92 -23.87 -13.12
N SER A 209 2.31 -24.97 -13.59
CA SER A 209 1.57 -24.95 -14.86
C SER A 209 0.30 -24.08 -14.73
N PRO A 210 -0.23 -23.53 -15.83
CA PRO A 210 -1.40 -22.64 -15.77
C PRO A 210 -2.59 -23.22 -15.02
N ASP A 211 -2.89 -24.50 -15.20
CA ASP A 211 -3.98 -25.24 -14.54
C ASP A 211 -3.82 -25.38 -13.02
N MET A 212 -2.64 -25.12 -12.50
CA MET A 212 -2.34 -25.15 -11.06
C MET A 212 -2.38 -23.75 -10.42
N LEU A 213 -2.52 -22.70 -11.21
CA LEU A 213 -2.58 -21.33 -10.72
C LEU A 213 -3.99 -20.99 -10.20
N PRO A 214 -4.12 -19.96 -9.35
CA PRO A 214 -5.42 -19.42 -8.99
C PRO A 214 -6.22 -18.96 -10.21
N ILE A 215 -7.55 -19.01 -10.11
CA ILE A 215 -8.45 -18.73 -11.23
C ILE A 215 -8.26 -17.30 -11.80
N GLU A 216 -7.88 -16.34 -10.96
CA GLU A 216 -7.58 -14.97 -11.38
C GLU A 216 -6.33 -14.89 -12.29
N LEU A 217 -5.50 -15.94 -12.27
CA LEU A 217 -4.29 -16.06 -13.08
C LEU A 217 -4.44 -17.06 -14.22
N GLY A 218 -5.66 -17.54 -14.48
CA GLY A 218 -6.00 -18.42 -15.60
C GLY A 218 -5.99 -19.90 -15.28
N GLY A 219 -5.98 -20.26 -13.98
CA GLY A 219 -6.12 -21.64 -13.50
C GLY A 219 -7.56 -22.15 -13.49
#